data_05352e6e694f845e30949761e6ae0da6
#
_entry.id   05352e6e694f845e30949761e6ae0da6
#
_cell.length_a   1.000
_cell.length_b   1.000
_cell.length_c   1.000
_cell.angle_alpha   90.00
_cell.angle_beta   90.00
_cell.angle_gamma   90.00
#
_symmetry.space_group_name_H-M   'P 1'
#
loop_
_entity.id
_entity.type
_entity.pdbx_description
1 polymer ?
#
loop_
_entity_poly.entity_id
_entity_poly.type
_entity_poly.pdbx_seq_one_letter_code
_entity_poly.pdbx_strand_id
1 'polypeptide(L)'
;LLARTTVQVTQERDRVHITSAGTISFPGSKGRVPITVANDTEVPVTVGLALTATPAYRIEVAPIRDIRIPPRGKVSLEVPVTLVGSGSLAVSGQLLTPDGQPYGPPERVDLRTTAYSRAAAWVVGSAFLLLCIFLAVSFVRRRREKRAGR
;
A
#
# COMPACT_ATOMS: atom_id res chain seq x y z
N LEU A 1 -7.74 -31.35 32.07
CA LEU A 1 -7.37 -30.02 32.62
C LEU A 1 -6.51 -29.22 31.62
N LEU A 2 -5.51 -29.85 30.98
CA LEU A 2 -4.60 -29.15 30.02
C LEU A 2 -5.30 -28.62 28.75
N ALA A 3 -6.32 -29.30 28.23
CA ALA A 3 -7.06 -28.89 27.02
C ALA A 3 -7.87 -27.61 27.21
N ARG A 4 -8.40 -27.36 28.42
CA ARG A 4 -9.15 -26.12 28.71
C ARG A 4 -8.26 -24.88 28.78
N THR A 5 -7.03 -25.05 29.29
CA THR A 5 -6.07 -23.93 29.37
C THR A 5 -5.58 -23.48 28.00
N THR A 6 -5.38 -24.41 27.09
CA THR A 6 -4.94 -24.09 25.71
C THR A 6 -6.02 -23.33 24.92
N VAL A 7 -7.30 -23.71 25.09
CA VAL A 7 -8.43 -23.04 24.42
C VAL A 7 -8.63 -21.62 24.95
N GLN A 8 -8.49 -21.39 26.27
CA GLN A 8 -8.61 -20.04 26.85
C GLN A 8 -7.50 -19.10 26.37
N VAL A 9 -6.26 -19.56 26.31
CA VAL A 9 -5.13 -18.76 25.83
C VAL A 9 -5.28 -18.40 24.35
N THR A 10 -5.85 -19.27 23.54
CA THR A 10 -6.12 -19.00 22.12
C THR A 10 -7.25 -17.99 21.95
N GLN A 11 -8.32 -18.08 22.76
CA GLN A 11 -9.45 -17.14 22.73
C GLN A 11 -9.08 -15.72 23.17
N GLU A 12 -8.12 -15.55 24.08
CA GLU A 12 -7.64 -14.22 24.47
C GLU A 12 -6.73 -13.59 23.41
N ARG A 13 -6.01 -14.40 22.62
CA ARG A 13 -5.15 -13.93 21.53
C ARG A 13 -5.93 -13.36 20.35
N ASP A 14 -7.18 -13.76 20.15
CA ASP A 14 -8.03 -13.27 19.06
C ASP A 14 -8.71 -11.92 19.38
N ARG A 15 -8.60 -11.46 20.65
CA ARG A 15 -9.20 -10.19 21.08
C ARG A 15 -8.43 -8.95 20.65
N VAL A 16 -7.17 -9.10 20.26
CA VAL A 16 -6.41 -8.02 19.62
C VAL A 16 -6.11 -8.45 18.21
N HIS A 17 -6.69 -7.74 17.26
CA HIS A 17 -6.64 -8.12 15.86
C HIS A 17 -6.47 -6.92 14.93
N ILE A 18 -5.97 -7.20 13.73
CA ILE A 18 -5.89 -6.21 12.67
C ILE A 18 -7.25 -6.14 11.98
N THR A 19 -7.81 -4.93 11.90
CA THR A 19 -8.97 -4.67 11.05
C THR A 19 -8.45 -4.14 9.73
N SER A 20 -8.47 -4.99 8.70
CA SER A 20 -7.98 -4.64 7.38
C SER A 20 -9.02 -3.88 6.57
N ALA A 21 -8.61 -2.88 5.82
CA ALA A 21 -9.47 -2.12 4.91
C ALA A 21 -9.67 -2.81 3.53
N GLY A 22 -9.38 -4.11 3.41
CA GLY A 22 -9.49 -4.84 2.14
C GLY A 22 -8.40 -4.48 1.13
N THR A 23 -8.77 -4.20 -0.12
CA THR A 23 -7.81 -3.84 -1.17
C THR A 23 -7.45 -2.36 -1.11
N ILE A 24 -6.17 -2.05 -0.97
CA ILE A 24 -5.65 -0.68 -0.96
C ILE A 24 -4.92 -0.42 -2.27
N SER A 25 -5.33 0.63 -2.97
CA SER A 25 -4.71 1.07 -4.24
C SER A 25 -4.02 2.41 -4.04
N PHE A 26 -2.78 2.53 -4.51
CA PHE A 26 -2.07 3.80 -4.56
C PHE A 26 -1.26 3.97 -5.85
N PRO A 27 -1.14 5.19 -6.34
CA PRO A 27 -0.39 5.47 -7.55
C PRO A 27 1.12 5.47 -7.26
N GLY A 28 1.86 4.59 -7.90
CA GLY A 28 3.32 4.57 -7.81
C GLY A 28 3.88 3.49 -6.88
N SER A 29 5.19 3.58 -6.62
CA SER A 29 5.95 2.59 -5.84
C SER A 29 6.02 2.90 -4.35
N LYS A 30 5.66 4.10 -3.92
CA LYS A 30 5.65 4.51 -2.51
C LYS A 30 4.25 4.92 -2.09
N GLY A 31 3.85 4.50 -0.91
CA GLY A 31 2.53 4.82 -0.37
C GLY A 31 2.47 4.64 1.14
N ARG A 32 1.31 4.95 1.71
CA ARG A 32 1.00 4.69 3.11
C ARG A 32 -0.18 3.74 3.17
N VAL A 33 0.00 2.68 3.94
CA VAL A 33 -1.05 1.67 4.16
C VAL A 33 -1.72 1.99 5.49
N PRO A 34 -3.00 2.36 5.48
CA PRO A 34 -3.75 2.54 6.71
C PRO A 34 -4.08 1.15 7.30
N ILE A 35 -3.58 0.89 8.48
CA ILE A 35 -3.82 -0.34 9.22
C ILE A 35 -4.46 0.04 10.55
N THR A 36 -5.59 -0.56 10.86
CA THR A 36 -6.27 -0.37 12.13
C THR A 36 -6.10 -1.61 12.97
N VAL A 37 -5.62 -1.43 14.19
CA VAL A 37 -5.55 -2.50 15.19
C VAL A 37 -6.62 -2.25 16.23
N ALA A 38 -7.43 -3.25 16.50
CA ALA A 38 -8.48 -3.22 17.50
C ALA A 38 -8.08 -4.04 18.73
N ASN A 39 -8.44 -3.54 19.91
CA ASN A 39 -8.29 -4.21 21.19
C ASN A 39 -9.67 -4.37 21.83
N ASP A 40 -10.20 -5.58 21.82
CA ASP A 40 -11.49 -5.93 22.42
C ASP A 40 -11.34 -6.39 23.90
N THR A 41 -10.15 -6.22 24.46
CA THR A 41 -9.92 -6.50 25.89
C THR A 41 -10.26 -5.30 26.76
N GLU A 42 -10.40 -5.53 28.07
CA GLU A 42 -10.68 -4.48 29.06
C GLU A 42 -9.42 -3.80 29.59
N VAL A 43 -8.24 -4.21 29.12
CA VAL A 43 -6.95 -3.67 29.53
C VAL A 43 -6.21 -3.06 28.35
N PRO A 44 -5.38 -2.04 28.54
CA PRO A 44 -4.53 -1.51 27.48
C PRO A 44 -3.50 -2.56 27.08
N VAL A 45 -3.27 -2.71 25.77
CA VAL A 45 -2.30 -3.67 25.22
C VAL A 45 -1.25 -2.94 24.39
N THR A 46 0.00 -3.36 24.49
CA THR A 46 1.10 -2.88 23.67
C THR A 46 1.54 -3.99 22.73
N VAL A 47 1.54 -3.71 21.42
CA VAL A 47 1.92 -4.68 20.39
C VAL A 47 2.84 -4.04 19.35
N GLY A 48 3.54 -4.87 18.61
CA GLY A 48 4.24 -4.48 17.39
C GLY A 48 3.43 -4.89 16.15
N LEU A 49 3.80 -4.36 14.99
CA LEU A 49 3.24 -4.71 13.69
C LEU A 49 4.37 -4.97 12.70
N ALA A 50 4.36 -6.14 12.09
CA ALA A 50 5.23 -6.49 10.97
C ALA A 50 4.40 -6.76 9.73
N LEU A 51 4.83 -6.23 8.60
CA LEU A 51 4.24 -6.49 7.29
C LEU A 51 5.22 -7.33 6.47
N THR A 52 4.73 -8.41 5.90
CA THR A 52 5.48 -9.28 5.00
C THR A 52 4.71 -9.48 3.71
N ALA A 53 5.42 -9.55 2.59
CA ALA A 53 4.81 -9.83 1.29
C ALA A 53 5.31 -11.16 0.72
N THR A 54 4.56 -11.69 -0.22
CA THR A 54 5.00 -12.84 -1.00
C THR A 54 5.02 -12.46 -2.48
N PRO A 55 6.24 -12.39 -3.08
CA PRO A 55 7.57 -12.59 -2.50
C PRO A 55 8.06 -11.39 -1.66
N ALA A 56 8.85 -11.67 -0.61
CA ALA A 56 9.25 -10.68 0.41
C ALA A 56 10.06 -9.49 -0.15
N TYR A 57 10.89 -9.69 -1.17
CA TYR A 57 11.69 -8.63 -1.78
C TYR A 57 10.88 -7.53 -2.49
N ARG A 58 9.57 -7.74 -2.66
CA ARG A 58 8.70 -6.76 -3.33
C ARG A 58 8.17 -5.67 -2.41
N ILE A 59 8.39 -5.77 -1.12
CA ILE A 59 8.01 -4.76 -0.14
C ILE A 59 9.19 -4.41 0.75
N GLU A 60 9.39 -3.13 0.95
CA GLU A 60 10.32 -2.61 1.95
C GLU A 60 9.50 -1.83 2.97
N VAL A 61 9.50 -2.31 4.20
CA VAL A 61 8.77 -1.74 5.32
C VAL A 61 9.50 -2.06 6.63
N ALA A 62 9.66 -1.06 7.47
CA ALA A 62 10.20 -1.25 8.81
C ALA A 62 9.10 -1.74 9.77
N PRO A 63 9.38 -2.70 10.65
CA PRO A 63 8.42 -3.11 11.68
C PRO A 63 8.16 -1.96 12.63
N ILE A 64 6.90 -1.76 12.97
CA ILE A 64 6.48 -0.77 13.96
C ILE A 64 6.42 -1.45 15.32
N ARG A 65 6.97 -0.81 16.32
CA ARG A 65 6.97 -1.32 17.71
C ARG A 65 6.20 -0.37 18.62
N ASP A 66 5.85 -0.86 19.81
CA ASP A 66 5.27 -0.06 20.90
C ASP A 66 3.95 0.64 20.56
N ILE A 67 3.08 -0.02 19.78
CA ILE A 67 1.74 0.45 19.50
C ILE A 67 0.89 0.19 20.75
N ARG A 68 0.54 1.26 21.47
CA ARG A 68 -0.34 1.16 22.63
C ARG A 68 -1.79 1.34 22.23
N ILE A 69 -2.61 0.35 22.51
CA ILE A 69 -4.03 0.33 22.15
C ILE A 69 -4.84 0.39 23.47
N PRO A 70 -5.74 1.38 23.61
CA PRO A 70 -6.56 1.50 24.81
C PRO A 70 -7.54 0.33 24.95
N PRO A 71 -8.09 0.09 26.16
CA PRO A 71 -9.13 -0.91 26.36
C PRO A 71 -10.32 -0.65 25.47
N ARG A 72 -10.87 -1.70 24.85
CA ARG A 72 -12.01 -1.64 23.92
C ARG A 72 -11.88 -0.55 22.85
N GLY A 73 -10.63 -0.27 22.45
CA GLY A 73 -10.29 0.81 21.53
C GLY A 73 -9.64 0.34 20.25
N LYS A 74 -9.45 1.29 19.34
CA LYS A 74 -8.80 1.07 18.04
C LYS A 74 -7.74 2.14 17.83
N VAL A 75 -6.65 1.76 17.19
CA VAL A 75 -5.59 2.67 16.77
C VAL A 75 -5.35 2.47 15.28
N SER A 76 -5.45 3.55 14.52
CA SER A 76 -5.13 3.54 13.08
C SER A 76 -3.73 4.10 12.87
N LEU A 77 -2.94 3.37 12.11
CA LEU A 77 -1.55 3.67 11.78
C LEU A 77 -1.41 3.80 10.27
N GLU A 78 -0.69 4.82 9.82
CA GLU A 78 -0.28 4.95 8.43
C GLU A 78 1.14 4.40 8.26
N VAL A 79 1.25 3.19 7.75
CA VAL A 79 2.53 2.50 7.57
C VAL A 79 3.13 2.91 6.23
N PRO A 80 4.29 3.60 6.21
CA PRO A 80 4.96 3.90 4.96
C PRO A 80 5.52 2.61 4.35
N VAL A 81 5.18 2.34 3.10
CA VAL A 81 5.63 1.17 2.35
C VAL A 81 6.27 1.58 1.03
N THR A 82 7.31 0.89 0.65
CA THR A 82 7.91 0.99 -0.68
C THR A 82 7.73 -0.33 -1.39
N LEU A 83 7.08 -0.30 -2.55
CA LEU A 83 6.84 -1.49 -3.36
C LEU A 83 7.81 -1.53 -4.54
N VAL A 84 8.37 -2.70 -4.79
CA VAL A 84 9.24 -2.98 -5.92
C VAL A 84 8.41 -3.64 -7.03
N GLY A 85 8.32 -2.95 -8.18
CA GLY A 85 7.53 -3.40 -9.32
C GLY A 85 6.10 -2.85 -9.33
N SER A 86 5.31 -3.31 -10.29
CA SER A 86 3.91 -2.93 -10.50
C SER A 86 2.98 -4.13 -10.37
N GLY A 87 1.68 -3.87 -10.21
CA GLY A 87 0.65 -4.89 -10.11
C GLY A 87 0.11 -5.12 -8.70
N SER A 88 -0.54 -6.26 -8.49
CA SER A 88 -1.06 -6.65 -7.18
C SER A 88 -0.01 -7.39 -6.35
N LEU A 89 -0.04 -7.18 -5.05
CA LEU A 89 0.83 -7.81 -4.08
C LEU A 89 0.02 -8.18 -2.84
N ALA A 90 0.03 -9.45 -2.47
CA ALA A 90 -0.55 -9.89 -1.22
C ALA A 90 0.44 -9.60 -0.08
N VAL A 91 0.00 -8.86 0.91
CA VAL A 91 0.77 -8.51 2.10
C VAL A 91 0.07 -9.11 3.31
N SER A 92 0.85 -9.74 4.18
CA SER A 92 0.36 -10.27 5.45
C SER A 92 0.83 -9.36 6.58
N GLY A 93 -0.11 -8.86 7.36
CA GLY A 93 0.13 -8.14 8.61
C GLY A 93 0.16 -9.14 9.78
N GLN A 94 1.23 -9.11 10.56
CA GLN A 94 1.37 -9.91 11.76
C GLN A 94 1.56 -9.01 12.97
N LEU A 95 0.71 -9.16 13.98
CA LEU A 95 0.97 -8.52 15.27
C LEU A 95 2.09 -9.26 16.00
N LEU A 96 2.87 -8.51 16.75
CA LEU A 96 3.99 -9.01 17.54
C LEU A 96 3.80 -8.61 19.01
N THR A 97 4.24 -9.48 19.92
CA THR A 97 4.43 -9.10 21.32
C THR A 97 5.59 -8.12 21.45
N PRO A 98 5.76 -7.42 22.58
CA PRO A 98 6.94 -6.58 22.84
C PRO A 98 8.27 -7.35 22.70
N ASP A 99 8.27 -8.64 22.95
CA ASP A 99 9.43 -9.53 22.82
C ASP A 99 9.66 -10.00 21.36
N GLY A 100 8.83 -9.54 20.40
CA GLY A 100 8.95 -9.86 18.99
C GLY A 100 8.35 -11.21 18.56
N GLN A 101 7.59 -11.86 19.44
CA GLN A 101 6.92 -13.12 19.09
C GLN A 101 5.59 -12.84 18.38
N PRO A 102 5.16 -13.72 17.43
CA PRO A 102 3.88 -13.58 16.77
C PRO A 102 2.70 -13.60 17.77
N TYR A 103 1.79 -12.64 17.60
CA TYR A 103 0.58 -12.52 18.38
C TYR A 103 -0.65 -12.61 17.47
N GLY A 104 -1.50 -13.59 17.69
CA GLY A 104 -2.69 -13.85 16.88
C GLY A 104 -2.40 -14.35 15.46
N PRO A 105 -3.44 -14.55 14.64
CA PRO A 105 -3.29 -14.97 13.26
C PRO A 105 -2.82 -13.80 12.38
N PRO A 106 -2.09 -14.09 11.28
CA PRO A 106 -1.74 -13.06 10.29
C PRO A 106 -2.97 -12.66 9.49
N GLU A 107 -3.14 -11.36 9.28
CA GLU A 107 -4.20 -10.79 8.45
C GLU A 107 -3.67 -10.46 7.06
N ARG A 108 -4.45 -10.76 6.00
CA ARG A 108 -4.07 -10.50 4.62
C ARG A 108 -4.64 -9.18 4.13
N VAL A 109 -3.79 -8.39 3.51
CA VAL A 109 -4.14 -7.12 2.87
C VAL A 109 -3.66 -7.15 1.43
N ASP A 110 -4.54 -6.95 0.48
CA ASP A 110 -4.18 -6.88 -0.93
C ASP A 110 -3.81 -5.44 -1.31
N LEU A 111 -2.55 -5.25 -1.68
CA LEU A 111 -2.05 -3.97 -2.20
C LEU A 111 -2.05 -3.99 -3.73
N ARG A 112 -2.63 -2.97 -4.36
CA ARG A 112 -2.60 -2.77 -5.80
C ARG A 112 -1.87 -1.47 -6.13
N THR A 113 -0.84 -1.58 -6.95
CA THR A 113 -0.18 -0.41 -7.51
C THR A 113 -0.65 -0.21 -8.94
N THR A 114 -1.27 0.92 -9.21
CA THR A 114 -1.48 1.43 -10.56
C THR A 114 -0.26 2.25 -10.94
N ALA A 115 0.83 1.59 -11.32
CA ALA A 115 1.95 2.29 -11.93
C ALA A 115 1.48 2.81 -13.29
N TYR A 116 1.11 4.08 -13.37
CA TYR A 116 1.13 4.79 -14.64
C TYR A 116 2.56 4.70 -15.14
N SER A 117 2.79 3.83 -16.12
CA SER A 117 4.13 3.67 -16.67
C SER A 117 4.56 5.04 -17.21
N ARG A 118 5.74 5.50 -16.82
CA ARG A 118 6.37 6.68 -17.43
C ARG A 118 6.35 6.59 -18.96
N ALA A 119 6.32 5.37 -19.49
CA ALA A 119 6.12 5.09 -20.92
C ALA A 119 4.84 5.71 -21.48
N ALA A 120 3.70 5.67 -20.79
CA ALA A 120 2.47 6.30 -21.26
C ALA A 120 2.59 7.83 -21.36
N ALA A 121 3.27 8.46 -20.40
CA ALA A 121 3.53 9.91 -20.45
C ALA A 121 4.45 10.28 -21.63
N TRP A 122 5.46 9.48 -21.93
CA TRP A 122 6.34 9.68 -23.08
C TRP A 122 5.61 9.50 -24.41
N VAL A 123 4.72 8.51 -24.53
CA VAL A 123 3.92 8.28 -25.74
C VAL A 123 2.97 9.46 -26.00
N VAL A 124 2.26 9.92 -24.96
CA VAL A 124 1.36 11.07 -25.10
C VAL A 124 2.15 12.36 -25.40
N GLY A 125 3.27 12.58 -24.73
CA GLY A 125 4.13 13.74 -24.97
C GLY A 125 4.71 13.76 -26.39
N SER A 126 5.19 12.63 -26.91
CA SER A 126 5.72 12.53 -28.28
C SER A 126 4.63 12.71 -29.35
N ALA A 127 3.43 12.16 -29.14
CA ALA A 127 2.30 12.36 -30.04
C ALA A 127 1.90 13.85 -30.11
N PHE A 128 1.85 14.52 -28.97
CA PHE A 128 1.56 15.96 -28.91
C PHE A 128 2.63 16.81 -29.60
N LEU A 129 3.90 16.47 -29.42
CA LEU A 129 5.02 17.16 -30.09
C LEU A 129 4.92 17.02 -31.63
N LEU A 130 4.67 15.80 -32.11
CA LEU A 130 4.50 15.54 -33.56
C LEU A 130 3.32 16.33 -34.13
N LEU A 131 2.21 16.41 -33.39
CA LEU A 131 1.05 17.20 -33.81
C LEU A 131 1.40 18.69 -33.92
N CYS A 132 2.12 19.24 -32.96
CA CYS A 132 2.57 20.63 -32.96
C CYS A 132 3.51 20.91 -34.18
N ILE A 133 4.45 20.03 -34.44
CA ILE A 133 5.35 20.14 -35.62
C ILE A 133 4.55 20.10 -36.92
N PHE A 134 3.61 19.15 -37.05
CA PHE A 134 2.75 19.05 -38.22
C PHE A 134 1.93 20.31 -38.48
N LEU A 135 1.33 20.86 -37.42
CA LEU A 135 0.56 22.11 -37.49
C LEU A 135 1.45 23.29 -37.91
N ALA A 136 2.65 23.40 -37.31
CA ALA A 136 3.61 24.46 -37.65
C ALA A 136 4.05 24.39 -39.13
N VAL A 137 4.41 23.21 -39.59
CA VAL A 137 4.80 22.99 -41.00
C VAL A 137 3.64 23.30 -41.96
N SER A 138 2.43 22.83 -41.63
CA SER A 138 1.21 23.09 -42.40
C SER A 138 0.91 24.59 -42.49
N PHE A 139 1.08 25.33 -41.41
CA PHE A 139 0.87 26.78 -41.34
C PHE A 139 1.90 27.55 -42.17
N VAL A 140 3.17 27.15 -42.12
CA VAL A 140 4.25 27.74 -42.92
C VAL A 140 4.02 27.49 -44.40
N ARG A 141 3.61 26.28 -44.81
CA ARG A 141 3.29 25.94 -46.19
C ARG A 141 2.15 26.81 -46.74
N ARG A 142 1.05 26.95 -46.01
CA ARG A 142 -0.09 27.80 -46.37
C ARG A 142 0.29 29.28 -46.50
N ARG A 143 1.22 29.79 -45.70
CA ARG A 143 1.71 31.16 -45.83
C ARG A 143 2.61 31.37 -47.05
N ARG A 144 3.40 30.37 -47.42
CA ARG A 144 4.23 30.42 -48.63
C ARG A 144 3.40 30.42 -49.93
N GLU A 145 2.36 29.63 -50.00
CA GLU A 145 1.44 29.58 -51.18
C GLU A 145 0.71 30.93 -51.37
N LYS A 146 0.31 31.59 -50.30
CA LYS A 146 -0.31 32.95 -50.38
C LYS A 146 0.66 34.07 -50.80
N ARG A 147 1.97 33.83 -50.68
CA ARG A 147 2.98 34.82 -51.12
C ARG A 147 3.46 34.61 -52.56
N ALA A 148 3.30 33.41 -53.10
CA ALA A 148 3.69 33.06 -54.47
C ALA A 148 2.61 33.40 -55.52
N GLY A 149 1.38 33.74 -55.08
CA GLY A 149 0.25 34.09 -55.95
C GLY A 149 -0.05 35.58 -56.07
N ARG A 150 0.94 36.45 -55.73
CA ARG A 150 0.80 37.91 -55.88
C ARG A 150 1.82 38.48 -56.87
#